data_dd989338c9de621bef698d7e3c12263d
#
_entry.id   dd989338c9de621bef698d7e3c12263d
#
_cell.length_a   1.000
_cell.length_b   1.000
_cell.length_c   1.000
_cell.angle_alpha   90.00
_cell.angle_beta   90.00
_cell.angle_gamma   90.00
#
_symmetry.space_group_name_H-M   'P 1'
#
loop_
_entity.id
_entity.type
_entity.pdbx_description
1 polymer ?
#
loop_
_entity_poly.entity_id
_entity_poly.type
_entity_poly.pdbx_seq_one_letter_code
_entity_poly.pdbx_strand_id
1 'polypeptide(L)'
;YRLAKIHMLTFNHVLNTFRRSNTSLLAKVESEDAIAKETHKNISGLSYRLMPSDNWNLSVFGKYYSLYVAGPMATTTNQDDYVRTTRNMNSIGYGAAGTYFILSGLQAKLSYEKAYRLPTIEEMFGDEDLEMGDISIKPESSDNLNFNLSYNRTFGRHSVYMEGGVIYRNTKDYIQRNIADLSGGKYAAKYI
;
A
#
# COMPACT_ATOMS: atom_id res chain seq x y z
N TYR A 1 17.08 16.12 6.51
CA TYR A 1 18.14 16.91 7.18
C TYR A 1 19.36 16.03 7.43
N ARG A 2 20.54 16.48 7.09
CA ARG A 2 21.80 15.74 7.21
C ARG A 2 22.62 16.35 8.34
N LEU A 3 22.65 15.69 9.49
CA LEU A 3 23.45 16.06 10.66
C LEU A 3 24.80 15.33 10.58
N ALA A 4 25.86 16.05 10.26
CA ALA A 4 27.16 15.47 9.94
C ALA A 4 27.09 14.46 8.76
N LYS A 5 28.21 13.90 8.32
CA LYS A 5 28.24 12.89 7.24
C LYS A 5 27.64 11.54 7.63
N ILE A 6 27.38 11.33 8.92
CA ILE A 6 27.04 10.03 9.53
C ILE A 6 25.54 9.85 9.69
N HIS A 7 24.77 10.93 9.89
CA HIS A 7 23.35 10.89 10.22
C HIS A 7 22.51 11.54 9.12
N MET A 8 21.39 10.91 8.75
CA MET A 8 20.42 11.49 7.85
C MET A 8 19.00 11.20 8.33
N LEU A 9 18.22 12.25 8.51
CA LEU A 9 16.79 12.17 8.82
C LEU A 9 16.00 12.60 7.60
N THR A 10 15.00 11.79 7.21
CA THR A 10 14.13 12.08 6.08
C THR A 10 12.68 11.97 6.53
N PHE A 11 11.89 13.00 6.21
CA PHE A 11 10.45 13.00 6.36
C PHE A 11 9.78 13.07 4.99
N ASN A 12 8.79 12.20 4.77
CA ASN A 12 7.97 12.18 3.57
C ASN A 12 6.50 12.24 3.97
N HIS A 13 5.72 12.99 3.20
CA HIS A 13 4.29 13.11 3.41
C HIS A 13 3.57 13.10 2.07
N VAL A 14 2.53 12.29 1.96
CA VAL A 14 1.66 12.20 0.78
C VAL A 14 0.23 12.38 1.24
N LEU A 15 -0.44 13.36 0.65
CA LEU A 15 -1.87 13.58 0.80
C LEU A 15 -2.53 13.39 -0.57
N ASN A 16 -3.54 12.53 -0.62
CA ASN A 16 -4.37 12.33 -1.79
C ASN A 16 -5.83 12.48 -1.38
N THR A 17 -6.57 13.32 -2.09
CA THR A 17 -8.00 13.53 -1.88
C THR A 17 -8.75 13.22 -3.17
N PHE A 18 -9.84 12.50 -3.04
CA PHE A 18 -10.73 12.19 -4.14
C PHE A 18 -12.16 12.48 -3.72
N ARG A 19 -12.92 13.06 -4.62
CA ARG A 19 -14.37 13.25 -4.47
C ARG A 19 -15.03 13.11 -5.83
N ARG A 20 -16.07 12.31 -5.89
CA ARG A 20 -16.94 12.14 -7.05
C ARG A 20 -18.40 12.18 -6.62
N SER A 21 -19.20 12.93 -7.35
CA SER A 21 -20.64 12.94 -7.26
C SER A 21 -21.20 12.73 -8.66
N ASN A 22 -22.12 11.82 -8.81
CA ASN A 22 -22.80 11.56 -10.07
C ASN A 22 -24.08 12.39 -10.13
N THR A 23 -24.44 12.83 -11.32
CA THR A 23 -25.74 13.44 -11.60
C THR A 23 -26.38 12.63 -12.70
N SER A 24 -27.46 11.90 -12.37
CA SER A 24 -28.23 11.19 -13.37
C SER A 24 -29.07 12.18 -14.18
N LEU A 25 -28.99 12.09 -15.50
CA LEU A 25 -29.86 12.80 -16.43
C LEU A 25 -31.18 12.09 -16.68
N LEU A 26 -31.31 10.86 -16.19
CA LEU A 26 -32.53 10.04 -16.27
C LEU A 26 -33.43 10.35 -15.08
N ALA A 27 -34.73 10.28 -15.28
CA ALA A 27 -35.73 10.59 -14.26
C ALA A 27 -35.73 9.67 -13.03
N LYS A 28 -35.04 8.52 -13.13
CA LYS A 28 -34.85 7.55 -12.06
C LYS A 28 -33.39 7.63 -11.59
N VAL A 29 -33.15 8.35 -10.52
CA VAL A 29 -31.86 8.37 -9.82
C VAL A 29 -31.80 7.08 -8.98
N GLU A 30 -30.82 6.25 -9.23
CA GLU A 30 -30.55 5.13 -8.33
C GLU A 30 -30.00 5.67 -7.00
N SER A 31 -30.36 5.04 -5.89
CA SER A 31 -30.03 5.52 -4.56
C SER A 31 -28.49 5.60 -4.34
N GLU A 32 -27.73 4.77 -5.03
CA GLU A 32 -26.26 4.80 -5.03
C GLU A 32 -25.70 6.11 -5.60
N ASP A 33 -26.19 6.54 -6.74
CA ASP A 33 -25.69 7.73 -7.45
C ASP A 33 -25.92 9.04 -6.68
N ALA A 34 -26.92 9.07 -5.83
CA ALA A 34 -27.21 10.22 -4.98
C ALA A 34 -26.16 10.45 -3.87
N ILE A 35 -25.31 9.43 -3.60
CA ILE A 35 -24.34 9.45 -2.52
C ILE A 35 -22.95 9.75 -3.07
N ALA A 36 -22.38 10.91 -2.70
CA ALA A 36 -21.02 11.25 -3.11
C ALA A 36 -20.00 10.27 -2.54
N LYS A 37 -19.05 9.86 -3.40
CA LYS A 37 -17.89 9.02 -3.09
C LYS A 37 -16.70 9.93 -2.74
N GLU A 38 -16.08 9.73 -1.58
CA GLU A 38 -15.06 10.63 -1.06
C GLU A 38 -13.96 9.84 -0.34
N THR A 39 -12.70 10.18 -0.60
CA THR A 39 -11.57 9.62 0.14
C THR A 39 -10.52 10.69 0.47
N HIS A 40 -9.95 10.58 1.68
CA HIS A 40 -8.77 11.34 2.09
C HIS A 40 -7.71 10.37 2.57
N LYS A 41 -6.68 10.19 1.76
CA LYS A 41 -5.56 9.31 2.03
C LYS A 41 -4.35 10.12 2.44
N ASN A 42 -3.80 9.79 3.60
CA ASN A 42 -2.62 10.42 4.16
C ASN A 42 -1.58 9.35 4.51
N ILE A 43 -0.35 9.51 4.01
CA ILE A 43 0.77 8.64 4.35
C ILE A 43 1.93 9.53 4.77
N SER A 44 2.34 9.40 6.03
CA SER A 44 3.51 10.10 6.59
C SER A 44 4.59 9.10 6.92
N GLY A 45 5.81 9.36 6.51
CA GLY A 45 6.96 8.52 6.77
C GLY A 45 8.13 9.29 7.36
N LEU A 46 8.75 8.73 8.38
CA LEU A 46 9.98 9.22 8.97
C LEU A 46 11.03 8.12 8.89
N SER A 47 12.20 8.44 8.37
CA SER A 47 13.33 7.51 8.33
C SER A 47 14.61 8.17 8.87
N TYR A 48 15.35 7.35 9.59
CA TYR A 48 16.66 7.71 10.10
C TYR A 48 17.70 6.75 9.54
N ARG A 49 18.75 7.29 8.96
CA ARG A 49 19.90 6.54 8.44
C ARG A 49 21.16 6.89 9.22
N LEU A 50 21.92 5.87 9.58
CA LEU A 50 23.19 5.94 10.29
C LEU A 50 24.26 5.25 9.44
N MET A 51 25.37 5.93 9.22
CA MET A 51 26.58 5.43 8.53
C MET A 51 27.78 5.55 9.46
N PRO A 52 27.94 4.63 10.45
CA PRO A 52 28.96 4.75 11.48
C PRO A 52 30.37 4.55 10.93
N SER A 53 30.51 3.87 9.81
CA SER A 53 31.75 3.70 9.07
C SER A 53 31.48 3.50 7.59
N ASP A 54 32.50 3.47 6.76
CA ASP A 54 32.37 3.23 5.31
C ASP A 54 31.81 1.83 5.00
N ASN A 55 31.90 0.89 5.97
CA ASN A 55 31.44 -0.47 5.79
C ASN A 55 29.98 -0.68 6.22
N TRP A 56 29.35 0.26 6.93
CA TRP A 56 28.01 0.11 7.46
C TRP A 56 27.06 1.20 6.98
N ASN A 57 25.89 0.81 6.53
CA ASN A 57 24.76 1.68 6.29
C ASN A 57 23.53 1.07 6.95
N LEU A 58 23.03 1.69 7.99
CA LEU A 58 21.89 1.24 8.78
C LEU A 58 20.75 2.24 8.62
N SER A 59 19.52 1.75 8.49
CA SER A 59 18.33 2.61 8.46
C SER A 59 17.19 1.99 9.25
N VAL A 60 16.44 2.84 9.93
CA VAL A 60 15.16 2.51 10.55
C VAL A 60 14.11 3.50 10.07
N PHE A 61 12.87 3.05 9.94
CA PHE A 61 11.81 3.93 9.48
C PHE A 61 10.45 3.53 10.08
N GLY A 62 9.57 4.50 10.18
CA GLY A 62 8.17 4.33 10.51
C GLY A 62 7.30 5.05 9.49
N LYS A 63 6.12 4.48 9.21
CA LYS A 63 5.11 5.04 8.31
C LYS A 63 3.75 5.03 9.00
N TYR A 64 3.07 6.13 8.96
CA TYR A 64 1.68 6.24 9.39
C TYR A 64 0.78 6.32 8.17
N TYR A 65 -0.19 5.43 8.10
CA TYR A 65 -1.19 5.35 7.06
C TYR A 65 -2.54 5.75 7.65
N SER A 66 -3.22 6.67 7.01
CA SER A 66 -4.58 7.06 7.37
C SER A 66 -5.42 7.18 6.10
N LEU A 67 -6.60 6.58 6.13
CA LEU A 67 -7.57 6.66 5.06
C LEU A 67 -8.94 6.93 5.66
N TYR A 68 -9.49 8.10 5.36
CA TYR A 68 -10.90 8.39 5.52
C TYR A 68 -11.62 8.04 4.22
N VAL A 69 -12.72 7.35 4.30
CA VAL A 69 -13.58 7.02 3.17
C VAL A 69 -15.03 7.27 3.54
N ALA A 70 -15.78 7.88 2.61
CA ALA A 70 -17.22 8.06 2.70
C ALA A 70 -17.85 7.73 1.35
N GLY A 71 -18.95 6.99 1.35
CA GLY A 71 -19.61 6.61 0.12
C GLY A 71 -20.83 5.71 0.35
N PRO A 72 -21.44 5.23 -0.73
CA PRO A 72 -22.58 4.34 -0.67
C PRO A 72 -22.16 2.96 -0.14
N MET A 73 -22.99 2.38 0.70
CA MET A 73 -22.92 1.00 1.12
C MET A 73 -24.31 0.38 0.98
N ALA A 74 -24.39 -0.74 0.26
CA ALA A 74 -25.63 -1.45 0.10
C ALA A 74 -26.17 -1.96 1.46
N THR A 75 -27.46 -1.76 1.71
CA THR A 75 -28.16 -2.24 2.91
C THR A 75 -28.80 -3.60 2.68
N THR A 76 -28.99 -3.97 1.42
CA THR A 76 -29.64 -5.22 1.01
C THR A 76 -28.69 -6.08 0.18
N THR A 77 -28.92 -7.38 0.18
CA THR A 77 -28.15 -8.34 -0.64
C THR A 77 -28.35 -8.09 -2.14
N ASN A 78 -29.52 -7.58 -2.53
CA ASN A 78 -29.87 -7.29 -3.92
C ASN A 78 -29.28 -5.96 -4.41
N GLN A 79 -28.71 -5.15 -3.50
CA GLN A 79 -28.13 -3.84 -3.79
C GLN A 79 -29.11 -2.86 -4.46
N ASP A 80 -30.34 -2.85 -4.01
CA ASP A 80 -31.39 -1.96 -4.46
C ASP A 80 -31.60 -0.75 -3.55
N ASP A 81 -30.90 -0.73 -2.39
CA ASP A 81 -30.93 0.37 -1.45
C ASP A 81 -29.55 0.63 -0.85
N TYR A 82 -29.17 1.91 -0.72
CA TYR A 82 -27.85 2.35 -0.27
C TYR A 82 -27.95 3.43 0.79
N VAL A 83 -27.03 3.36 1.75
CA VAL A 83 -26.83 4.39 2.77
C VAL A 83 -25.44 4.98 2.70
N ARG A 84 -25.33 6.25 3.01
CA ARG A 84 -24.02 6.87 3.16
C ARG A 84 -23.31 6.32 4.40
N THR A 85 -22.18 5.69 4.18
CA THR A 85 -21.33 5.14 5.23
C THR A 85 -19.97 5.82 5.23
N THR A 86 -19.38 5.95 6.41
CA THR A 86 -18.04 6.50 6.57
C THR A 86 -17.16 5.52 7.34
N ARG A 87 -15.86 5.46 6.98
CA ARG A 87 -14.86 4.67 7.69
C ARG A 87 -13.55 5.44 7.81
N ASN A 88 -12.88 5.19 8.93
CA ASN A 88 -11.50 5.61 9.16
C ASN A 88 -10.63 4.37 9.34
N MET A 89 -9.56 4.30 8.59
CA MET A 89 -8.57 3.22 8.66
C MET A 89 -7.22 3.83 8.97
N ASN A 90 -6.60 3.36 10.06
CA ASN A 90 -5.29 3.84 10.48
C ASN A 90 -4.38 2.63 10.72
N SER A 91 -3.14 2.73 10.25
CA SER A 91 -2.14 1.67 10.40
C SER A 91 -0.76 2.26 10.59
N ILE A 92 0.10 1.55 11.31
CA ILE A 92 1.50 1.93 11.51
C ILE A 92 2.39 0.85 10.95
N GLY A 93 3.11 1.18 9.88
CA GLY A 93 4.18 0.37 9.32
C GLY A 93 5.52 0.79 9.88
N TYR A 94 6.47 -0.12 9.92
CA TYR A 94 7.81 0.14 10.37
C TYR A 94 8.81 -0.84 9.74
N GLY A 95 10.07 -0.50 9.78
CA GLY A 95 11.09 -1.40 9.28
C GLY A 95 12.50 -0.95 9.62
N ALA A 96 13.43 -1.84 9.32
CA ALA A 96 14.85 -1.60 9.43
C ALA A 96 15.57 -2.24 8.24
N ALA A 97 16.66 -1.63 7.82
CA ALA A 97 17.53 -2.16 6.78
C ALA A 97 19.00 -1.91 7.14
N GLY A 98 19.82 -2.88 6.82
CA GLY A 98 21.28 -2.79 6.99
C GLY A 98 21.99 -3.24 5.72
N THR A 99 23.07 -2.52 5.37
CA THR A 99 24.03 -2.93 4.36
C THR A 99 25.39 -3.01 5.02
N TYR A 100 26.08 -4.12 4.80
CA TYR A 100 27.46 -4.32 5.26
C TYR A 100 28.35 -4.63 4.06
N PHE A 101 29.39 -3.82 3.88
CA PHE A 101 30.42 -4.02 2.89
C PHE A 101 31.50 -4.94 3.46
N ILE A 102 31.45 -6.23 3.10
CA ILE A 102 32.30 -7.28 3.65
C ILE A 102 33.74 -7.07 3.19
N LEU A 103 33.90 -6.75 1.89
CA LEU A 103 35.17 -6.39 1.28
C LEU A 103 34.90 -5.57 0.00
N SER A 104 35.97 -5.09 -0.63
CA SER A 104 35.85 -4.31 -1.87
C SER A 104 35.05 -5.11 -2.94
N GLY A 105 33.87 -4.58 -3.28
CA GLY A 105 32.97 -5.16 -4.26
C GLY A 105 31.99 -6.20 -3.70
N LEU A 106 32.10 -6.69 -2.46
CA LEU A 106 31.16 -7.65 -1.87
C LEU A 106 30.36 -6.99 -0.75
N GLN A 107 29.03 -6.99 -0.88
CA GLN A 107 28.14 -6.44 0.13
C GLN A 107 26.96 -7.40 0.43
N ALA A 108 26.56 -7.39 1.69
CA ALA A 108 25.34 -8.04 2.16
C ALA A 108 24.31 -7.00 2.58
N LYS A 109 23.06 -7.23 2.22
CA LYS A 109 21.92 -6.40 2.62
C LYS A 109 20.87 -7.26 3.31
N LEU A 110 20.36 -6.76 4.43
CA LEU A 110 19.24 -7.37 5.14
C LEU A 110 18.21 -6.29 5.42
N SER A 111 16.94 -6.57 5.17
CA SER A 111 15.86 -5.66 5.51
C SER A 111 14.62 -6.40 6.00
N TYR A 112 13.93 -5.77 6.93
CA TYR A 112 12.60 -6.16 7.38
C TYR A 112 11.67 -4.96 7.32
N GLU A 113 10.45 -5.18 6.84
CA GLU A 113 9.40 -4.16 6.79
C GLU A 113 8.03 -4.76 7.11
N LYS A 114 7.34 -4.17 8.08
CA LYS A 114 5.89 -4.29 8.25
C LYS A 114 5.24 -3.19 7.42
N ALA A 115 4.64 -3.56 6.29
CA ALA A 115 4.02 -2.63 5.35
C ALA A 115 2.50 -2.78 5.33
N TYR A 116 1.81 -1.70 4.94
CA TYR A 116 0.37 -1.70 4.71
C TYR A 116 0.06 -1.18 3.31
N ARG A 117 -0.93 -1.80 2.66
CA ARG A 117 -1.53 -1.33 1.43
C ARG A 117 -2.98 -0.90 1.73
N LEU A 118 -3.23 0.38 1.60
CA LEU A 118 -4.59 0.91 1.72
C LEU A 118 -5.39 0.54 0.47
N PRO A 119 -6.70 0.23 0.60
CA PRO A 119 -7.57 -0.04 -0.54
C PRO A 119 -7.55 1.10 -1.56
N THR A 120 -7.72 0.78 -2.82
CA THR A 120 -7.88 1.74 -3.91
C THR A 120 -9.32 2.24 -4.00
N ILE A 121 -9.54 3.28 -4.79
CA ILE A 121 -10.89 3.83 -5.04
C ILE A 121 -11.77 2.78 -5.71
N GLU A 122 -11.23 2.04 -6.68
CA GLU A 122 -11.92 0.99 -7.41
C GLU A 122 -12.29 -0.19 -6.49
N GLU A 123 -11.39 -0.60 -5.61
CA GLU A 123 -11.66 -1.67 -4.64
C GLU A 123 -12.77 -1.28 -3.65
N MET A 124 -12.87 0.01 -3.30
CA MET A 124 -13.88 0.50 -2.35
C MET A 124 -15.23 0.84 -3.00
N PHE A 125 -15.22 1.31 -4.25
CA PHE A 125 -16.44 1.84 -4.90
C PHE A 125 -16.82 1.14 -6.20
N GLY A 126 -15.98 0.20 -6.71
CA GLY A 126 -16.17 -0.43 -8.00
C GLY A 126 -15.97 0.51 -9.19
N ASP A 127 -16.32 0.03 -10.37
CA ASP A 127 -16.24 0.76 -11.65
C ASP A 127 -17.60 1.26 -12.17
N GLU A 128 -18.68 0.97 -11.43
CA GLU A 128 -20.09 1.29 -11.74
C GLU A 128 -20.76 0.41 -12.80
N ASP A 129 -20.00 -0.45 -13.49
CA ASP A 129 -20.56 -1.31 -14.56
C ASP A 129 -20.49 -2.80 -14.18
N LEU A 130 -19.29 -3.33 -13.97
CA LEU A 130 -19.02 -4.76 -13.84
C LEU A 130 -18.40 -5.15 -12.50
N GLU A 131 -17.82 -4.20 -11.78
CA GLU A 131 -17.10 -4.44 -10.55
C GLU A 131 -17.77 -3.74 -9.38
N MET A 132 -18.07 -4.52 -8.36
CA MET A 132 -18.65 -4.02 -7.12
C MET A 132 -17.55 -3.73 -6.12
N GLY A 133 -17.51 -2.50 -5.63
CA GLY A 133 -16.65 -2.13 -4.53
C GLY A 133 -17.17 -2.58 -3.17
N ASP A 134 -16.29 -2.61 -2.20
CA ASP A 134 -16.66 -2.83 -0.81
C ASP A 134 -15.91 -1.85 0.11
N ILE A 135 -16.65 -0.84 0.60
CA ILE A 135 -16.12 0.16 1.55
C ILE A 135 -15.67 -0.48 2.87
N SER A 136 -16.04 -1.74 3.11
CA SER A 136 -15.68 -2.48 4.33
C SER A 136 -14.31 -3.17 4.25
N ILE A 137 -13.65 -3.18 3.10
CA ILE A 137 -12.33 -3.79 2.90
C ILE A 137 -11.31 -3.21 3.89
N LYS A 138 -10.53 -4.10 4.50
CA LYS A 138 -9.45 -3.73 5.41
C LYS A 138 -8.16 -3.46 4.65
N PRO A 139 -7.27 -2.62 5.19
CA PRO A 139 -5.92 -2.50 4.64
C PRO A 139 -5.19 -3.86 4.67
N GLU A 140 -4.61 -4.23 3.54
CA GLU A 140 -3.72 -5.38 3.43
C GLU A 140 -2.44 -5.10 4.22
N SER A 141 -1.95 -6.07 4.98
CA SER A 141 -0.69 -5.96 5.72
C SER A 141 0.28 -7.05 5.32
N SER A 142 1.57 -6.72 5.25
CA SER A 142 2.62 -7.69 4.91
C SER A 142 3.84 -7.55 5.79
N ASP A 143 4.40 -8.68 6.19
CA ASP A 143 5.71 -8.80 6.79
C ASP A 143 6.69 -9.23 5.69
N ASN A 144 7.68 -8.41 5.41
CA ASN A 144 8.63 -8.61 4.33
C ASN A 144 10.04 -8.71 4.90
N LEU A 145 10.71 -9.83 4.66
CA LEU A 145 12.11 -10.04 5.01
C LEU A 145 12.89 -10.28 3.73
N ASN A 146 13.95 -9.49 3.50
CA ASN A 146 14.79 -9.61 2.32
C ASN A 146 16.25 -9.73 2.75
N PHE A 147 16.95 -10.70 2.18
CA PHE A 147 18.39 -10.84 2.25
C PHE A 147 18.96 -10.84 0.85
N ASN A 148 20.02 -10.08 0.62
CA ASN A 148 20.70 -10.00 -0.67
C ASN A 148 22.20 -9.96 -0.48
N LEU A 149 22.93 -10.69 -1.32
CA LEU A 149 24.38 -10.68 -1.44
C LEU A 149 24.73 -10.25 -2.87
N SER A 150 25.54 -9.22 -3.00
CA SER A 150 26.00 -8.75 -4.32
C SER A 150 27.50 -8.56 -4.35
N TYR A 151 28.08 -8.97 -5.49
CA TYR A 151 29.50 -8.84 -5.78
C TYR A 151 29.68 -8.04 -7.08
N ASN A 152 30.50 -7.00 -7.01
CA ASN A 152 30.83 -6.15 -8.16
C ASN A 152 32.33 -5.84 -8.13
N ARG A 153 33.05 -6.32 -9.12
CA ARG A 153 34.49 -6.05 -9.21
C ARG A 153 34.98 -5.92 -10.65
N THR A 154 35.90 -5.00 -10.84
CA THR A 154 36.55 -4.77 -12.12
C THR A 154 37.98 -5.36 -12.07
N PHE A 155 38.31 -6.17 -13.06
CA PHE A 155 39.62 -6.80 -13.28
C PHE A 155 40.18 -6.33 -14.62
N GLY A 156 41.02 -5.34 -14.62
CA GLY A 156 41.54 -4.75 -15.83
C GLY A 156 40.43 -4.14 -16.71
N ARG A 157 40.17 -4.73 -17.88
CA ARG A 157 39.12 -4.29 -18.81
C ARG A 157 37.79 -5.04 -18.62
N HIS A 158 37.70 -5.98 -17.69
CA HIS A 158 36.51 -6.80 -17.46
C HIS A 158 35.85 -6.42 -16.13
N SER A 159 34.52 -6.30 -16.13
CA SER A 159 33.71 -6.12 -14.92
C SER A 159 32.84 -7.35 -14.71
N VAL A 160 32.80 -7.84 -13.48
CA VAL A 160 31.93 -8.94 -13.07
C VAL A 160 30.95 -8.42 -12.04
N TYR A 161 29.66 -8.64 -12.30
CA TYR A 161 28.60 -8.37 -11.36
C TYR A 161 27.79 -9.66 -11.14
N MET A 162 27.56 -10.02 -9.89
CA MET A 162 26.71 -11.13 -9.47
C MET A 162 25.85 -10.67 -8.31
N GLU A 163 24.60 -11.09 -8.29
CA GLU A 163 23.65 -10.80 -7.22
C GLU A 163 22.73 -11.99 -6.99
N GLY A 164 22.47 -12.30 -5.73
CA GLY A 164 21.54 -13.34 -5.33
C GLY A 164 20.94 -13.00 -3.97
N GLY A 165 19.71 -13.45 -3.75
CA GLY A 165 19.03 -13.14 -2.51
C GLY A 165 17.81 -14.04 -2.24
N VAL A 166 17.27 -13.88 -1.04
CA VAL A 166 16.05 -14.55 -0.58
C VAL A 166 15.06 -13.51 -0.12
N ILE A 167 13.80 -13.69 -0.54
CA ILE A 167 12.67 -12.85 -0.16
C ILE A 167 11.65 -13.75 0.54
N TYR A 168 11.27 -13.36 1.75
CA TYR A 168 10.13 -13.94 2.46
C TYR A 168 9.07 -12.88 2.66
N ARG A 169 7.82 -13.20 2.26
CA ARG A 169 6.67 -12.32 2.46
C ARG A 169 5.51 -13.10 3.06
N ASN A 170 4.94 -12.57 4.12
CA ASN A 170 3.70 -13.06 4.72
C ASN A 170 2.65 -11.95 4.67
N THR A 171 1.57 -12.16 3.92
CA THR A 171 0.52 -11.16 3.72
C THR A 171 -0.76 -11.61 4.41
N LYS A 172 -1.43 -10.65 5.08
CA LYS A 172 -2.73 -10.83 5.74
C LYS A 172 -3.73 -9.84 5.16
N ASP A 173 -5.02 -10.19 5.23
CA ASP A 173 -6.12 -9.40 4.69
C ASP A 173 -5.85 -9.03 3.21
N TYR A 174 -5.43 -10.03 2.42
CA TYR A 174 -5.10 -9.84 1.01
C TYR A 174 -6.35 -9.47 0.23
N ILE A 175 -6.33 -8.29 -0.40
CA ILE A 175 -7.44 -7.80 -1.20
C ILE A 175 -7.39 -8.47 -2.56
N GLN A 176 -8.43 -9.24 -2.87
CA GLN A 176 -8.54 -9.96 -4.13
C GLN A 176 -9.92 -9.75 -4.77
N ARG A 177 -9.95 -9.92 -6.08
CA ARG A 177 -11.19 -9.92 -6.85
C ARG A 177 -11.81 -11.32 -6.81
N ASN A 178 -13.08 -11.40 -6.48
CA ASN A 178 -13.84 -12.65 -6.44
C ASN A 178 -15.17 -12.46 -7.18
N ILE A 179 -15.87 -13.55 -7.45
CA ILE A 179 -17.22 -13.53 -8.04
C ILE A 179 -18.22 -13.54 -6.89
N ALA A 180 -19.09 -12.52 -6.86
CA ALA A 180 -20.23 -12.46 -5.96
C ALA A 180 -21.48 -12.97 -6.68
N ASP A 181 -22.22 -13.86 -6.03
CA ASP A 181 -23.54 -14.28 -6.46
C ASP A 181 -24.57 -13.25 -5.97
N LEU A 182 -25.21 -12.59 -6.90
CA LEU A 182 -26.32 -11.71 -6.65
C LEU A 182 -27.61 -12.52 -6.80
N SER A 183 -28.60 -12.33 -5.92
CA SER A 183 -29.85 -13.07 -5.99
C SER A 183 -30.50 -12.94 -7.37
N GLY A 184 -31.11 -14.01 -7.85
CA GLY A 184 -31.74 -14.06 -9.19
C GLY A 184 -30.83 -14.51 -10.33
N GLY A 185 -29.69 -15.18 -10.03
CA GLY A 185 -28.79 -15.72 -11.04
C GLY A 185 -27.89 -14.67 -11.70
N LYS A 186 -27.73 -13.51 -11.07
CA LYS A 186 -26.78 -12.46 -11.48
C LYS A 186 -25.46 -12.64 -10.76
N TYR A 187 -24.38 -12.43 -11.49
CA TYR A 187 -23.01 -12.49 -10.95
C TYR A 187 -22.30 -11.16 -11.22
N ALA A 188 -21.54 -10.70 -10.25
CA ALA A 188 -20.67 -9.55 -10.41
C ALA A 188 -19.29 -9.84 -9.83
N ALA A 189 -18.26 -9.18 -10.33
CA ALA A 189 -16.98 -9.18 -9.67
C ALA A 189 -17.05 -8.30 -8.42
N LYS A 190 -16.54 -8.78 -7.30
CA LYS A 190 -16.49 -8.06 -6.02
C LYS A 190 -15.11 -8.17 -5.41
N TYR A 191 -14.62 -7.08 -4.85
CA TYR A 191 -13.41 -7.09 -4.02
C TYR A 191 -13.75 -7.56 -2.60
N ILE A 192 -12.89 -8.41 -2.04
CA ILE A 192 -12.99 -8.95 -0.68
C ILE A 192 -11.64 -8.89 0.01
#